data_a0002f1633747d65ed5724450e2f6c9e
#
_entry.id   a0002f1633747d65ed5724450e2f6c9e
#
_cell.length_a   1.000
_cell.length_b   1.000
_cell.length_c   1.000
_cell.angle_alpha   90.00
_cell.angle_beta   90.00
_cell.angle_gamma   90.00
#
_symmetry.space_group_name_H-M   'P 1'
#
loop_
_entity.id
_entity.type
_entity.pdbx_description
1 polymer ?
#
loop_
_entity_poly.entity_id
_entity_poly.type
_entity_poly.pdbx_seq_one_letter_code
_entity_poly.pdbx_strand_id
1 'polypeptide(L)'
;MTSVDRRDFVRLNAAALAGAVLIPTPLRGGEPGTGTRRPAPSGNRSPGFYRFGLGDTEITVLSDGHFHFPIELIAVDDPLDVMAFDVDPERREEYFRSNLFPVDHIPLQASPILIDSGDRRTLVDSGFGAGPDSPPTGGRLSSSLAAAGVPPESIDTVILTHAHPDHLGGLLDPQTGAPAFRDAEVLILEREFEFWTGEEAPAALEPDFEAEPLLAAARGVLGALEDRVRTIRSDEEVATGIRSIPSPGHTPGHIALGVESRGHKLLIVGDAVVATHVSFEHPEWHLFTDIDREEGVRSRRRLLDRAATDEMLILGFHFPFPGLGYALEHGDAYRWHPAGWNVLS
;
A
#
# COMPACT_ATOMS: atom_id res chain seq x y z
N MET A 1 24.33 -25.63 26.73
CA MET A 1 23.59 -24.45 26.24
C MET A 1 22.89 -24.92 24.97
N THR A 2 21.64 -25.27 25.08
CA THR A 2 20.79 -25.74 23.98
C THR A 2 20.30 -24.51 23.20
N SER A 3 20.67 -24.43 21.93
CA SER A 3 20.17 -23.40 21.02
C SER A 3 18.66 -23.60 20.87
N VAL A 4 17.88 -22.61 21.24
CA VAL A 4 16.45 -22.55 20.94
C VAL A 4 16.31 -22.34 19.43
N ASP A 5 15.56 -23.20 18.77
CA ASP A 5 15.31 -23.11 17.34
C ASP A 5 14.52 -21.82 17.04
N ARG A 6 14.88 -21.11 15.96
CA ARG A 6 14.24 -19.88 15.50
C ARG A 6 12.72 -20.03 15.34
N ARG A 7 12.25 -21.21 14.92
CA ARG A 7 10.83 -21.56 14.78
C ARG A 7 10.07 -21.57 16.10
N ASP A 8 10.72 -21.93 17.20
CA ASP A 8 10.10 -21.95 18.54
C ASP A 8 10.03 -20.53 19.13
N PHE A 9 10.95 -19.63 18.77
CA PHE A 9 10.91 -18.23 19.18
C PHE A 9 9.76 -17.45 18.51
N VAL A 10 9.51 -17.68 17.23
CA VAL A 10 8.41 -17.06 16.48
C VAL A 10 7.04 -17.55 16.97
N ARG A 11 6.90 -18.85 17.23
CA ARG A 11 5.66 -19.43 17.80
C ARG A 11 5.33 -18.93 19.20
N LEU A 12 6.33 -18.63 20.01
CA LEU A 12 6.16 -18.04 21.35
C LEU A 12 5.70 -16.58 21.29
N ASN A 13 6.11 -15.82 20.28
CA ASN A 13 5.72 -14.43 20.12
C ASN A 13 4.32 -14.27 19.48
N ALA A 14 3.90 -15.14 18.58
CA ALA A 14 2.55 -15.15 18.03
C ALA A 14 1.47 -15.42 19.10
N ALA A 15 1.79 -16.17 20.15
CA ALA A 15 0.90 -16.42 21.29
C ALA A 15 0.89 -15.28 22.34
N ALA A 16 1.89 -14.39 22.32
CA ALA A 16 2.04 -13.30 23.29
C ALA A 16 1.30 -11.99 22.90
N LEU A 17 0.78 -11.89 21.69
CA LEU A 17 -0.04 -10.75 21.23
C LEU A 17 -1.47 -10.74 21.79
N ALA A 18 -1.88 -11.77 22.51
CA ALA A 18 -3.21 -11.88 23.11
C ALA A 18 -3.27 -11.52 24.62
N GLY A 19 -2.29 -10.82 25.20
CA GLY A 19 -2.38 -10.52 26.62
C GLY A 19 -1.34 -9.56 27.18
N ALA A 20 -1.83 -8.43 27.67
CA ALA A 20 -1.23 -7.53 28.65
C ALA A 20 -0.08 -6.62 28.23
N VAL A 21 -0.44 -5.42 27.80
CA VAL A 21 0.40 -4.24 27.91
C VAL A 21 0.72 -3.99 29.39
N LEU A 22 1.94 -4.32 29.85
CA LEU A 22 2.48 -3.86 31.11
C LEU A 22 2.99 -2.42 30.91
N ILE A 23 2.18 -1.45 31.35
CA ILE A 23 2.59 -0.04 31.47
C ILE A 23 3.66 0.04 32.56
N PRO A 24 4.88 0.52 32.30
CA PRO A 24 5.85 0.75 33.37
C PRO A 24 5.37 1.90 34.24
N THR A 25 5.28 1.67 35.54
CA THR A 25 4.96 2.67 36.56
C THR A 25 6.05 3.75 36.58
N PRO A 26 5.73 5.05 36.46
CA PRO A 26 6.74 6.09 36.58
C PRO A 26 7.22 6.23 38.00
N LEU A 27 8.54 6.27 38.19
CA LEU A 27 9.18 6.64 39.43
C LEU A 27 8.73 8.05 39.88
N ARG A 28 8.16 8.13 41.06
CA ARG A 28 7.80 9.40 41.73
C ARG A 28 9.08 10.15 42.14
N GLY A 29 9.14 11.40 41.73
CA GLY A 29 10.12 12.36 42.24
C GLY A 29 10.13 13.66 41.45
N GLY A 30 9.34 14.66 41.85
CA GLY A 30 9.37 16.02 41.31
C GLY A 30 8.09 16.77 41.63
N GLU A 31 8.20 17.82 42.44
CA GLU A 31 7.08 18.70 42.82
C GLU A 31 6.38 19.34 41.59
N PRO A 32 5.07 19.65 41.69
CA PRO A 32 4.33 20.20 40.55
C PRO A 32 4.67 21.69 40.37
N GLY A 33 5.50 22.00 39.38
CA GLY A 33 5.58 23.35 38.84
C GLY A 33 4.23 23.72 38.22
N THR A 34 3.70 24.89 38.58
CA THR A 34 2.50 25.55 38.05
C THR A 34 2.71 25.98 36.59
N GLY A 35 3.07 25.05 35.72
CA GLY A 35 3.07 25.26 34.29
C GLY A 35 1.66 25.09 33.76
N THR A 36 1.08 26.12 33.18
CA THR A 36 -0.16 26.03 32.40
C THR A 36 -0.01 24.95 31.34
N ARG A 37 -0.64 23.80 31.54
CA ARG A 37 -0.69 22.73 30.56
C ARG A 37 -1.26 23.34 29.28
N ARG A 38 -0.42 23.42 28.26
CA ARG A 38 -0.90 23.74 26.91
C ARG A 38 -2.06 22.79 26.61
N PRO A 39 -3.26 23.28 26.24
CA PRO A 39 -4.34 22.37 25.89
C PRO A 39 -3.82 21.45 24.82
N ALA A 40 -4.16 20.15 24.91
CA ALA A 40 -3.90 19.21 23.86
C ALA A 40 -4.44 19.82 22.55
N PRO A 41 -3.74 19.70 21.43
CA PRO A 41 -4.22 20.24 20.16
C PRO A 41 -5.67 19.79 19.99
N SER A 42 -6.60 20.73 19.88
CA SER A 42 -7.98 20.44 19.53
C SER A 42 -7.97 19.55 18.29
N GLY A 43 -8.69 18.44 18.29
CA GLY A 43 -8.60 17.35 17.33
C GLY A 43 -8.87 17.68 15.85
N ASN A 44 -8.48 18.85 15.37
CA ASN A 44 -8.42 19.20 13.95
C ASN A 44 -7.14 18.58 13.38
N ARG A 45 -7.20 17.27 13.08
CA ARG A 45 -6.23 16.64 12.20
C ARG A 45 -6.47 17.18 10.79
N SER A 46 -5.40 17.32 9.98
CA SER A 46 -5.53 17.60 8.56
C SER A 46 -6.50 16.59 7.94
N PRO A 47 -7.36 17.00 7.01
CA PRO A 47 -8.25 16.08 6.34
C PRO A 47 -7.42 14.94 5.75
N GLY A 48 -7.89 13.69 5.90
CA GLY A 48 -7.20 12.50 5.40
C GLY A 48 -7.40 12.30 3.89
N PHE A 49 -7.54 13.38 3.11
CA PHE A 49 -7.69 13.28 1.67
C PHE A 49 -7.05 14.47 0.93
N TYR A 50 -6.68 14.23 -0.32
CA TYR A 50 -6.24 15.24 -1.28
C TYR A 50 -7.00 15.05 -2.60
N ARG A 51 -7.54 16.12 -3.18
CA ARG A 51 -8.42 16.08 -4.35
C ARG A 51 -7.90 16.96 -5.48
N PHE A 52 -7.96 16.44 -6.72
CA PHE A 52 -7.58 17.19 -7.91
C PHE A 52 -8.37 16.72 -9.14
N GLY A 53 -8.42 17.55 -10.18
CA GLY A 53 -9.06 17.22 -11.46
C GLY A 53 -8.09 16.54 -12.40
N LEU A 54 -8.57 15.56 -13.18
CA LEU A 54 -7.91 14.95 -14.33
C LEU A 54 -8.88 15.03 -15.52
N GLY A 55 -8.82 16.09 -16.33
CA GLY A 55 -9.82 16.33 -17.34
C GLY A 55 -11.22 16.49 -16.74
N ASP A 56 -12.18 15.65 -17.15
CA ASP A 56 -13.55 15.61 -16.60
C ASP A 56 -13.69 14.69 -15.37
N THR A 57 -12.61 14.06 -14.93
CA THR A 57 -12.59 13.09 -13.81
C THR A 57 -12.02 13.75 -12.57
N GLU A 58 -12.63 13.53 -11.41
CA GLU A 58 -12.08 13.94 -10.12
C GLU A 58 -11.34 12.77 -9.46
N ILE A 59 -10.10 13.00 -9.05
CA ILE A 59 -9.28 12.03 -8.32
C ILE A 59 -9.16 12.46 -6.87
N THR A 60 -9.47 11.56 -5.94
CA THR A 60 -9.28 11.79 -4.51
C THR A 60 -8.34 10.75 -3.95
N VAL A 61 -7.15 11.15 -3.52
CA VAL A 61 -6.25 10.31 -2.73
C VAL A 61 -6.73 10.30 -1.29
N LEU A 62 -6.96 9.12 -0.75
CA LEU A 62 -7.48 8.91 0.61
C LEU A 62 -6.34 8.35 1.48
N SER A 63 -6.14 8.89 2.67
CA SER A 63 -5.18 8.32 3.61
C SER A 63 -5.85 7.24 4.45
N ASP A 64 -5.38 6.00 4.31
CA ASP A 64 -5.71 4.94 5.27
C ASP A 64 -4.80 4.99 6.51
N GLY A 65 -3.72 5.78 6.44
CA GLY A 65 -2.76 5.99 7.50
C GLY A 65 -1.32 5.70 7.07
N HIS A 66 -0.48 5.43 8.06
CA HIS A 66 0.93 5.07 7.85
C HIS A 66 1.32 3.94 8.81
N PHE A 67 2.35 3.20 8.45
CA PHE A 67 2.87 2.11 9.26
C PHE A 67 4.37 1.95 9.06
N HIS A 68 5.02 1.22 9.95
CA HIS A 68 6.35 0.70 9.70
C HIS A 68 6.21 -0.72 9.19
N PHE A 69 6.93 -1.06 8.14
CA PHE A 69 6.86 -2.40 7.58
C PHE A 69 7.19 -3.44 8.66
N PRO A 70 6.33 -4.44 8.88
CA PRO A 70 6.51 -5.42 9.94
C PRO A 70 7.53 -6.48 9.51
N ILE A 71 8.82 -6.23 9.75
CA ILE A 71 9.92 -7.14 9.37
C ILE A 71 9.81 -8.53 10.02
N GLU A 72 9.01 -8.64 11.10
CA GLU A 72 8.73 -9.90 11.76
C GLU A 72 7.96 -10.91 10.90
N LEU A 73 7.28 -10.42 9.86
CA LEU A 73 6.51 -11.24 8.91
C LEU A 73 7.35 -11.77 7.75
N ILE A 74 8.64 -11.40 7.68
CA ILE A 74 9.53 -11.78 6.59
C ILE A 74 10.87 -12.30 7.13
N ALA A 75 11.57 -13.08 6.33
CA ALA A 75 12.81 -13.74 6.73
C ALA A 75 14.05 -12.84 6.54
N VAL A 76 14.02 -11.61 7.04
CA VAL A 76 15.18 -10.70 7.03
C VAL A 76 15.50 -10.20 8.44
N ASP A 77 16.76 -9.86 8.68
CA ASP A 77 17.24 -9.32 9.96
C ASP A 77 17.45 -7.79 9.90
N ASP A 78 17.65 -7.23 8.71
CA ASP A 78 17.88 -5.80 8.49
C ASP A 78 16.66 -5.17 7.81
N PRO A 79 16.03 -4.14 8.39
CA PRO A 79 14.90 -3.46 7.77
C PRO A 79 15.15 -2.96 6.35
N LEU A 80 16.39 -2.61 6.03
CA LEU A 80 16.76 -2.11 4.69
C LEU A 80 16.72 -3.19 3.62
N ASP A 81 16.72 -4.49 3.98
CA ASP A 81 16.51 -5.59 3.04
C ASP A 81 15.16 -5.48 2.34
N VAL A 82 14.15 -4.92 2.99
CA VAL A 82 12.82 -4.71 2.39
C VAL A 82 12.90 -3.94 1.08
N MET A 83 13.80 -2.94 1.00
CA MET A 83 13.90 -2.02 -0.14
C MET A 83 15.14 -2.23 -1.01
N ALA A 84 16.13 -3.00 -0.53
CA ALA A 84 17.44 -3.13 -1.19
C ALA A 84 18.10 -4.48 -0.84
N PHE A 85 17.38 -5.57 -1.10
CA PHE A 85 17.72 -6.92 -0.65
C PHE A 85 19.06 -7.43 -1.23
N ASP A 86 19.34 -7.15 -2.48
CA ASP A 86 20.54 -7.59 -3.20
C ASP A 86 21.70 -6.60 -3.14
N VAL A 87 21.59 -5.55 -2.33
CA VAL A 87 22.58 -4.48 -2.24
C VAL A 87 23.50 -4.73 -1.03
N ASP A 88 24.80 -4.47 -1.22
CA ASP A 88 25.77 -4.51 -0.13
C ASP A 88 25.31 -3.68 1.07
N PRO A 89 25.34 -4.23 2.29
CA PRO A 89 24.78 -3.58 3.49
C PRO A 89 25.37 -2.18 3.78
N GLU A 90 26.70 -1.99 3.59
CA GLU A 90 27.34 -0.70 3.84
C GLU A 90 26.87 0.35 2.79
N ARG A 91 26.75 -0.06 1.52
CA ARG A 91 26.30 0.79 0.42
C ARG A 91 24.84 1.22 0.62
N ARG A 92 23.93 0.30 0.98
CA ARG A 92 22.53 0.63 1.20
C ARG A 92 22.34 1.53 2.43
N GLU A 93 23.04 1.24 3.55
CA GLU A 93 22.98 2.08 4.75
C GLU A 93 23.51 3.50 4.45
N GLU A 94 24.61 3.66 3.71
CA GLU A 94 25.12 4.95 3.28
C GLU A 94 24.09 5.70 2.42
N TYR A 95 23.44 5.02 1.49
CA TYR A 95 22.40 5.61 0.63
C TYR A 95 21.23 6.13 1.47
N PHE A 96 20.68 5.32 2.40
CA PHE A 96 19.56 5.73 3.24
C PHE A 96 19.95 6.90 4.16
N ARG A 97 21.11 6.86 4.82
CA ARG A 97 21.60 7.95 5.68
C ARG A 97 21.85 9.24 4.92
N SER A 98 22.47 9.19 3.75
CA SER A 98 22.79 10.38 2.95
C SER A 98 21.53 11.06 2.40
N ASN A 99 20.44 10.30 2.23
CA ASN A 99 19.12 10.81 1.85
C ASN A 99 18.19 11.11 3.03
N LEU A 100 18.71 11.06 4.27
CA LEU A 100 17.95 11.35 5.50
C LEU A 100 16.76 10.40 5.75
N PHE A 101 16.85 9.18 5.25
CA PHE A 101 15.85 8.14 5.52
C PHE A 101 16.21 7.34 6.79
N PRO A 102 15.21 6.82 7.51
CA PRO A 102 15.45 5.88 8.60
C PRO A 102 16.25 4.67 8.13
N VAL A 103 17.09 4.13 9.03
CA VAL A 103 17.84 2.89 8.78
C VAL A 103 17.42 1.75 9.71
N ASP A 104 16.56 2.03 10.66
CA ASP A 104 16.05 1.11 11.68
C ASP A 104 14.60 0.67 11.44
N HIS A 105 13.93 1.24 10.46
CA HIS A 105 12.58 0.89 10.03
C HIS A 105 12.27 1.44 8.64
N ILE A 106 11.27 0.86 7.96
CA ILE A 106 10.76 1.34 6.68
C ILE A 106 9.37 1.96 6.90
N PRO A 107 9.25 3.30 6.85
CA PRO A 107 7.95 3.97 6.96
C PRO A 107 7.20 3.92 5.63
N LEU A 108 5.96 3.45 5.65
CA LEU A 108 5.07 3.37 4.48
C LEU A 108 3.76 4.11 4.76
N GLN A 109 3.15 4.64 3.71
CA GLN A 109 1.78 5.14 3.70
C GLN A 109 0.86 4.04 3.18
N ALA A 110 -0.44 4.16 3.41
CA ALA A 110 -1.47 3.44 2.68
C ALA A 110 -2.46 4.47 2.12
N SER A 111 -2.52 4.56 0.82
CA SER A 111 -3.22 5.64 0.12
C SER A 111 -4.18 5.11 -0.96
N PRO A 112 -5.37 4.55 -0.58
CA PRO A 112 -6.43 4.22 -1.52
C PRO A 112 -6.83 5.43 -2.37
N ILE A 113 -7.26 5.19 -3.62
CA ILE A 113 -7.52 6.24 -4.59
C ILE A 113 -8.96 6.14 -5.09
N LEU A 114 -9.75 7.19 -4.92
CA LEU A 114 -11.09 7.28 -5.48
C LEU A 114 -11.05 8.04 -6.80
N ILE A 115 -11.66 7.45 -7.83
CA ILE A 115 -11.84 8.01 -9.17
C ILE A 115 -13.34 8.26 -9.36
N ASP A 116 -13.73 9.53 -9.50
CA ASP A 116 -15.12 9.94 -9.74
C ASP A 116 -15.23 10.48 -11.16
N SER A 117 -15.87 9.72 -12.05
CA SER A 117 -16.14 10.11 -13.44
C SER A 117 -17.49 10.83 -13.62
N GLY A 118 -18.16 11.14 -12.51
CA GLY A 118 -19.45 11.81 -12.46
C GLY A 118 -20.64 10.84 -12.48
N ASP A 119 -20.58 9.79 -13.27
CA ASP A 119 -21.58 8.72 -13.35
C ASP A 119 -21.20 7.48 -12.57
N ARG A 120 -19.92 7.28 -12.29
CA ARG A 120 -19.36 6.15 -11.53
C ARG A 120 -18.26 6.56 -10.59
N ARG A 121 -18.23 5.89 -9.43
CA ARG A 121 -17.17 5.99 -8.44
C ARG A 121 -16.43 4.68 -8.33
N THR A 122 -15.16 4.72 -8.66
CA THR A 122 -14.24 3.57 -8.59
C THR A 122 -13.21 3.82 -7.50
N LEU A 123 -13.13 2.93 -6.52
CA LEU A 123 -12.08 2.93 -5.51
C LEU A 123 -10.97 1.98 -5.96
N VAL A 124 -9.73 2.41 -5.90
CA VAL A 124 -8.53 1.57 -6.12
C VAL A 124 -7.93 1.26 -4.77
N ASP A 125 -7.92 -0.02 -4.43
CA ASP A 125 -7.53 -0.58 -3.13
C ASP A 125 -8.37 -0.05 -1.96
N SER A 126 -8.32 -0.73 -0.83
CA SER A 126 -9.19 -0.43 0.32
C SER A 126 -8.45 -0.23 1.65
N GLY A 127 -7.12 -0.26 1.64
CA GLY A 127 -6.35 -0.13 2.86
C GLY A 127 -6.40 -1.37 3.76
N PHE A 128 -5.92 -1.23 4.99
CA PHE A 128 -5.88 -2.31 6.01
C PHE A 128 -7.25 -2.69 6.56
N GLY A 129 -8.23 -1.78 6.47
CA GLY A 129 -9.43 -1.88 7.29
C GLY A 129 -9.17 -1.59 8.78
N ALA A 130 -10.21 -1.32 9.54
CA ALA A 130 -10.14 -0.92 10.96
C ALA A 130 -10.22 -2.13 11.92
N GLY A 131 -9.49 -3.21 11.63
CA GLY A 131 -9.50 -4.45 12.42
C GLY A 131 -8.49 -4.48 13.56
N PRO A 132 -8.50 -5.53 14.40
CA PRO A 132 -7.54 -5.71 15.48
C PRO A 132 -6.10 -5.92 14.97
N ASP A 133 -5.95 -6.40 13.74
CA ASP A 133 -4.67 -6.67 13.10
C ASP A 133 -4.14 -5.46 12.30
N SER A 134 -4.91 -4.36 12.26
CA SER A 134 -4.49 -3.14 11.58
C SER A 134 -3.42 -2.42 12.38
N PRO A 135 -2.45 -1.78 11.70
CA PRO A 135 -1.46 -0.94 12.40
C PRO A 135 -2.15 0.14 13.23
N PRO A 136 -1.60 0.55 14.39
CA PRO A 136 -2.23 1.57 15.26
C PRO A 136 -2.53 2.91 14.56
N THR A 137 -1.84 3.17 13.47
CA THR A 137 -1.95 4.40 12.67
C THR A 137 -2.66 4.17 11.33
N GLY A 138 -3.00 2.92 10.98
CA GLY A 138 -3.76 2.51 9.78
C GLY A 138 -5.27 2.40 10.02
N GLY A 139 -5.97 1.84 9.02
CA GLY A 139 -7.41 1.55 9.09
C GLY A 139 -8.29 2.80 9.11
N ARG A 140 -7.88 3.88 8.45
CA ARG A 140 -8.55 5.19 8.48
C ARG A 140 -9.37 5.52 7.24
N LEU A 141 -9.45 4.62 6.27
CA LEU A 141 -10.15 4.87 5.01
C LEU A 141 -11.59 5.37 5.24
N SER A 142 -12.33 4.71 6.13
CA SER A 142 -13.71 5.11 6.46
C SER A 142 -13.80 6.57 6.94
N SER A 143 -12.87 7.01 7.81
CA SER A 143 -12.83 8.40 8.29
C SER A 143 -12.39 9.38 7.21
N SER A 144 -11.52 8.97 6.30
CA SER A 144 -11.04 9.79 5.17
C SER A 144 -12.12 9.94 4.11
N LEU A 145 -12.88 8.89 3.80
CA LEU A 145 -14.09 8.95 2.96
C LEU A 145 -15.13 9.91 3.55
N ALA A 146 -15.43 9.78 4.84
CA ALA A 146 -16.36 10.67 5.52
C ALA A 146 -15.91 12.14 5.47
N ALA A 147 -14.61 12.41 5.68
CA ALA A 147 -14.04 13.75 5.58
C ALA A 147 -14.10 14.30 4.14
N ALA A 148 -13.96 13.43 3.15
CA ALA A 148 -14.09 13.78 1.73
C ALA A 148 -15.56 13.94 1.28
N GLY A 149 -16.54 13.62 2.14
CA GLY A 149 -17.96 13.68 1.82
C GLY A 149 -18.44 12.56 0.90
N VAL A 150 -17.75 11.40 0.92
CA VAL A 150 -18.04 10.24 0.08
C VAL A 150 -18.65 9.12 0.93
N PRO A 151 -19.95 8.85 0.79
CA PRO A 151 -20.58 7.72 1.44
C PRO A 151 -20.07 6.38 0.85
N PRO A 152 -19.71 5.37 1.67
CA PRO A 152 -19.23 4.08 1.15
C PRO A 152 -20.21 3.40 0.18
N GLU A 153 -21.51 3.56 0.39
CA GLU A 153 -22.58 3.05 -0.48
C GLU A 153 -22.63 3.73 -1.86
N SER A 154 -21.94 4.84 -2.05
CA SER A 154 -21.85 5.52 -3.34
C SER A 154 -20.70 5.01 -4.21
N ILE A 155 -19.92 4.05 -3.74
CA ILE A 155 -18.84 3.41 -4.50
C ILE A 155 -19.44 2.25 -5.29
N ASP A 156 -19.30 2.30 -6.62
CA ASP A 156 -19.86 1.31 -7.55
C ASP A 156 -18.91 0.15 -7.81
N THR A 157 -17.60 0.41 -7.71
CA THR A 157 -16.56 -0.56 -8.07
C THR A 157 -15.36 -0.39 -7.15
N VAL A 158 -14.78 -1.50 -6.69
CA VAL A 158 -13.45 -1.51 -6.08
C VAL A 158 -12.52 -2.30 -6.98
N ILE A 159 -11.39 -1.74 -7.40
CA ILE A 159 -10.36 -2.43 -8.17
C ILE A 159 -9.20 -2.72 -7.22
N LEU A 160 -8.84 -3.99 -7.09
CA LEU A 160 -7.64 -4.39 -6.36
C LEU A 160 -6.45 -4.41 -7.30
N THR A 161 -5.38 -3.70 -6.94
CA THR A 161 -4.09 -3.82 -7.64
C THR A 161 -3.49 -5.20 -7.42
N HIS A 162 -3.63 -5.73 -6.21
CA HIS A 162 -3.25 -7.07 -5.78
C HIS A 162 -3.90 -7.41 -4.43
N ALA A 163 -3.69 -8.61 -3.90
CA ALA A 163 -4.43 -9.09 -2.73
C ALA A 163 -3.59 -9.14 -1.44
N HIS A 164 -2.66 -8.22 -1.22
CA HIS A 164 -2.03 -8.07 0.09
C HIS A 164 -2.97 -7.42 1.11
N PRO A 165 -2.78 -7.69 2.43
CA PRO A 165 -3.70 -7.25 3.47
C PRO A 165 -3.95 -5.74 3.54
N ASP A 166 -2.97 -4.93 3.22
CA ASP A 166 -3.05 -3.47 3.22
C ASP A 166 -3.72 -2.87 1.97
N HIS A 167 -4.06 -3.71 0.99
CA HIS A 167 -4.83 -3.33 -0.20
C HIS A 167 -6.28 -3.83 -0.15
N LEU A 168 -6.51 -5.03 0.42
CA LEU A 168 -7.85 -5.63 0.44
C LEU A 168 -8.54 -5.59 1.81
N GLY A 169 -7.82 -5.29 2.90
CA GLY A 169 -8.32 -5.44 4.27
C GLY A 169 -9.53 -4.57 4.60
N GLY A 170 -9.69 -3.42 3.95
CA GLY A 170 -10.82 -2.53 4.12
C GLY A 170 -12.10 -2.93 3.37
N LEU A 171 -12.10 -4.05 2.63
CA LEU A 171 -13.29 -4.54 1.93
C LEU A 171 -14.38 -5.09 2.84
N LEU A 172 -14.02 -5.52 4.04
CA LEU A 172 -14.96 -6.04 5.04
C LEU A 172 -15.01 -5.13 6.27
N ASP A 173 -16.21 -4.96 6.81
CA ASP A 173 -16.39 -4.37 8.13
C ASP A 173 -15.85 -5.35 9.19
N PRO A 174 -14.87 -4.95 10.00
CA PRO A 174 -14.18 -5.87 10.92
C PRO A 174 -15.04 -6.34 12.09
N GLN A 175 -16.16 -5.67 12.38
CA GLN A 175 -17.06 -6.03 13.49
C GLN A 175 -18.14 -7.04 13.05
N THR A 176 -18.58 -6.90 11.79
CA THR A 176 -19.71 -7.69 11.27
C THR A 176 -19.31 -8.71 10.23
N GLY A 177 -18.13 -8.55 9.59
CA GLY A 177 -17.72 -9.32 8.42
C GLY A 177 -18.51 -9.00 7.15
N ALA A 178 -19.38 -8.00 7.19
CA ALA A 178 -20.18 -7.58 6.03
C ALA A 178 -19.33 -6.76 5.05
N PRO A 179 -19.69 -6.74 3.74
CA PRO A 179 -19.02 -5.87 2.78
C PRO A 179 -19.06 -4.40 3.19
N ALA A 180 -17.88 -3.74 3.27
CA ALA A 180 -17.78 -2.32 3.63
C ALA A 180 -18.37 -1.41 2.53
N PHE A 181 -18.24 -1.84 1.27
CA PHE A 181 -18.81 -1.18 0.09
C PHE A 181 -19.96 -2.03 -0.43
N ARG A 182 -21.12 -1.88 0.21
CA ARG A 182 -22.26 -2.79 0.06
C ARG A 182 -22.77 -2.95 -1.37
N ASP A 183 -22.69 -1.90 -2.18
CA ASP A 183 -23.26 -1.87 -3.53
C ASP A 183 -22.18 -2.04 -4.63
N ALA A 184 -20.89 -2.16 -4.24
CA ALA A 184 -19.78 -2.28 -5.15
C ALA A 184 -19.55 -3.72 -5.64
N GLU A 185 -19.14 -3.86 -6.91
CA GLU A 185 -18.42 -5.05 -7.36
C GLU A 185 -16.92 -4.91 -7.07
N VAL A 186 -16.22 -6.02 -6.87
CA VAL A 186 -14.77 -6.06 -6.63
C VAL A 186 -14.08 -6.67 -7.84
N LEU A 187 -13.19 -5.91 -8.46
CA LEU A 187 -12.41 -6.34 -9.63
C LEU A 187 -11.00 -6.72 -9.20
N ILE A 188 -10.55 -7.87 -9.65
CA ILE A 188 -9.21 -8.38 -9.41
C ILE A 188 -8.71 -9.09 -10.65
N LEU A 189 -7.41 -9.02 -10.98
CA LEU A 189 -6.89 -9.78 -12.11
C LEU A 189 -7.08 -11.28 -11.89
N GLU A 190 -7.54 -12.00 -12.93
CA GLU A 190 -7.77 -13.46 -12.89
C GLU A 190 -6.57 -14.21 -12.30
N ARG A 191 -5.35 -13.90 -12.78
CA ARG A 191 -4.10 -14.49 -12.28
C ARG A 191 -3.84 -14.22 -10.80
N GLU A 192 -4.23 -13.04 -10.28
CA GLU A 192 -4.10 -12.68 -8.87
C GLU A 192 -5.07 -13.49 -8.00
N PHE A 193 -6.33 -13.55 -8.46
CA PHE A 193 -7.35 -14.35 -7.79
C PHE A 193 -6.96 -15.84 -7.73
N GLU A 194 -6.54 -16.42 -8.85
CA GLU A 194 -6.09 -17.82 -8.93
C GLU A 194 -4.89 -18.10 -8.03
N PHE A 195 -3.92 -17.20 -7.99
CA PHE A 195 -2.75 -17.35 -7.14
C PHE A 195 -3.14 -17.45 -5.66
N TRP A 196 -3.87 -16.46 -5.12
CA TRP A 196 -4.18 -16.43 -3.70
C TRP A 196 -5.20 -17.47 -3.25
N THR A 197 -6.16 -17.81 -4.09
CA THR A 197 -7.21 -18.80 -3.74
C THR A 197 -6.80 -20.24 -4.08
N GLY A 198 -5.84 -20.43 -4.96
CA GLY A 198 -5.32 -21.72 -5.40
C GLY A 198 -4.27 -22.32 -4.47
N GLU A 199 -3.55 -23.31 -4.99
CA GLU A 199 -2.54 -24.08 -4.23
C GLU A 199 -1.09 -23.65 -4.52
N GLU A 200 -0.88 -22.64 -5.36
CA GLU A 200 0.45 -22.16 -5.76
C GLU A 200 1.09 -21.27 -4.67
N ALA A 201 0.30 -20.37 -4.08
CA ALA A 201 0.82 -19.35 -3.17
C ALA A 201 1.61 -19.88 -1.96
N PRO A 202 1.20 -20.98 -1.27
CA PRO A 202 1.98 -21.47 -0.14
C PRO A 202 3.44 -21.79 -0.51
N ALA A 203 3.64 -22.43 -1.66
CA ALA A 203 4.98 -22.81 -2.12
C ALA A 203 5.78 -21.62 -2.69
N ALA A 204 5.10 -20.62 -3.23
CA ALA A 204 5.74 -19.42 -3.77
C ALA A 204 6.17 -18.43 -2.69
N LEU A 205 5.45 -18.37 -1.56
CA LEU A 205 5.76 -17.48 -0.44
C LEU A 205 6.84 -18.04 0.48
N GLU A 206 6.92 -19.38 0.66
CA GLU A 206 7.97 -19.97 1.47
C GLU A 206 9.31 -20.06 0.71
N PRO A 207 10.45 -19.87 1.38
CA PRO A 207 10.63 -19.65 2.83
C PRO A 207 10.70 -18.16 3.25
N ASP A 208 10.46 -17.24 2.36
CA ASP A 208 10.75 -15.81 2.55
C ASP A 208 9.71 -15.10 3.42
N PHE A 209 8.47 -15.63 3.46
CA PHE A 209 7.33 -15.01 4.13
C PHE A 209 6.66 -15.94 5.13
N GLU A 210 6.06 -15.37 6.17
CA GLU A 210 5.03 -16.04 6.95
C GLU A 210 3.74 -16.17 6.09
N ALA A 211 3.64 -17.26 5.32
CA ALA A 211 2.61 -17.43 4.30
C ALA A 211 1.19 -17.49 4.88
N GLU A 212 0.99 -18.16 6.02
CA GLU A 212 -0.35 -18.39 6.60
C GLU A 212 -1.15 -17.10 6.89
N PRO A 213 -0.59 -16.04 7.50
CA PRO A 213 -1.34 -14.79 7.71
C PRO A 213 -1.75 -14.13 6.40
N LEU A 214 -0.88 -14.10 5.40
CA LEU A 214 -1.16 -13.52 4.09
C LEU A 214 -2.26 -14.29 3.36
N LEU A 215 -2.15 -15.62 3.35
CA LEU A 215 -3.15 -16.51 2.74
C LEU A 215 -4.51 -16.43 3.44
N ALA A 216 -4.51 -16.40 4.78
CA ALA A 216 -5.73 -16.29 5.56
C ALA A 216 -6.46 -14.97 5.28
N ALA A 217 -5.72 -13.86 5.19
CA ALA A 217 -6.28 -12.56 4.87
C ALA A 217 -6.89 -12.55 3.45
N ALA A 218 -6.12 -12.94 2.43
CA ALA A 218 -6.58 -12.95 1.04
C ALA A 218 -7.77 -13.87 0.83
N ARG A 219 -7.68 -15.14 1.27
CA ARG A 219 -8.74 -16.14 1.14
C ARG A 219 -9.98 -15.79 1.94
N GLY A 220 -9.80 -15.24 3.15
CA GLY A 220 -10.91 -14.82 4.01
C GLY A 220 -11.73 -13.70 3.39
N VAL A 221 -11.07 -12.66 2.88
CA VAL A 221 -11.75 -11.52 2.27
C VAL A 221 -12.36 -11.89 0.91
N LEU A 222 -11.59 -12.52 0.01
CA LEU A 222 -12.07 -12.90 -1.32
C LEU A 222 -13.19 -13.94 -1.24
N GLY A 223 -13.11 -14.89 -0.30
CA GLY A 223 -14.18 -15.87 -0.06
C GLY A 223 -15.45 -15.25 0.51
N ALA A 224 -15.35 -14.28 1.43
CA ALA A 224 -16.51 -13.57 1.95
C ALA A 224 -17.22 -12.70 0.90
N LEU A 225 -16.52 -12.34 -0.18
CA LEU A 225 -17.04 -11.51 -1.28
C LEU A 225 -17.25 -12.29 -2.58
N GLU A 226 -17.25 -13.62 -2.56
CA GLU A 226 -17.28 -14.48 -3.76
C GLU A 226 -18.36 -14.04 -4.76
N ASP A 227 -19.57 -13.72 -4.29
CA ASP A 227 -20.68 -13.29 -5.14
C ASP A 227 -20.51 -11.89 -5.77
N ARG A 228 -19.47 -11.14 -5.38
CA ARG A 228 -19.19 -9.76 -5.80
C ARG A 228 -17.86 -9.61 -6.51
N VAL A 229 -17.00 -10.62 -6.41
CA VAL A 229 -15.71 -10.64 -7.11
C VAL A 229 -15.92 -10.98 -8.58
N ARG A 230 -15.43 -10.10 -9.43
CA ARG A 230 -15.32 -10.33 -10.88
C ARG A 230 -13.86 -10.31 -11.28
N THR A 231 -13.39 -11.37 -11.88
CA THR A 231 -12.04 -11.40 -12.44
C THR A 231 -11.97 -10.59 -13.74
N ILE A 232 -10.87 -9.89 -13.93
CA ILE A 232 -10.55 -9.11 -15.13
C ILE A 232 -9.30 -9.66 -15.81
N ARG A 233 -9.11 -9.30 -17.08
CA ARG A 233 -7.94 -9.69 -17.87
C ARG A 233 -6.91 -8.56 -17.91
N SER A 234 -5.70 -8.93 -18.31
CA SER A 234 -4.64 -7.96 -18.60
C SER A 234 -5.04 -7.05 -19.76
N ASP A 235 -4.64 -5.77 -19.68
CA ASP A 235 -4.89 -4.74 -20.69
C ASP A 235 -6.38 -4.50 -20.97
N GLU A 236 -7.27 -4.84 -20.04
CA GLU A 236 -8.71 -4.61 -20.13
C GLU A 236 -9.05 -3.18 -19.71
N GLU A 237 -9.98 -2.54 -20.44
CA GLU A 237 -10.65 -1.33 -19.95
C GLU A 237 -11.72 -1.75 -18.95
N VAL A 238 -11.45 -1.52 -17.66
CA VAL A 238 -12.24 -2.04 -16.54
C VAL A 238 -13.36 -1.09 -16.12
N ALA A 239 -13.20 0.18 -16.44
CA ALA A 239 -14.23 1.23 -16.38
C ALA A 239 -13.85 2.30 -17.40
N THR A 240 -14.78 3.22 -17.70
CA THR A 240 -14.55 4.29 -18.69
C THR A 240 -13.28 5.08 -18.37
N GLY A 241 -12.32 5.03 -19.27
CA GLY A 241 -11.03 5.71 -19.13
C GLY A 241 -10.07 5.06 -18.10
N ILE A 242 -10.40 3.89 -17.55
CA ILE A 242 -9.55 3.15 -16.60
C ILE A 242 -9.14 1.82 -17.21
N ARG A 243 -7.86 1.61 -17.42
CA ARG A 243 -7.28 0.39 -18.03
C ARG A 243 -6.32 -0.31 -17.08
N SER A 244 -6.47 -1.63 -16.94
CA SER A 244 -5.52 -2.48 -16.25
C SER A 244 -4.21 -2.58 -17.04
N ILE A 245 -3.08 -2.50 -16.37
CA ILE A 245 -1.73 -2.63 -16.95
C ILE A 245 -1.02 -3.73 -16.18
N PRO A 246 -0.70 -4.87 -16.79
CA PRO A 246 -0.02 -5.96 -16.08
C PRO A 246 1.36 -5.49 -15.59
N SER A 247 1.60 -5.68 -14.31
CA SER A 247 2.86 -5.35 -13.65
C SER A 247 3.25 -6.42 -12.63
N PRO A 248 3.36 -7.70 -13.07
CA PRO A 248 3.69 -8.81 -12.20
C PRO A 248 5.09 -8.68 -11.59
N GLY A 249 5.33 -9.40 -10.53
CA GLY A 249 6.60 -9.47 -9.78
C GLY A 249 6.36 -9.31 -8.30
N HIS A 250 5.77 -8.20 -7.85
CA HIS A 250 5.35 -8.03 -6.46
C HIS A 250 4.39 -9.16 -6.06
N THR A 251 3.33 -9.34 -6.81
CA THR A 251 2.58 -10.59 -6.88
C THR A 251 2.46 -11.05 -8.34
N PRO A 252 2.14 -12.34 -8.61
CA PRO A 252 2.04 -12.85 -9.97
C PRO A 252 0.95 -12.21 -10.83
N GLY A 253 -0.09 -11.66 -10.19
CA GLY A 253 -1.20 -10.99 -10.87
C GLY A 253 -1.32 -9.51 -10.55
N HIS A 254 -0.27 -8.88 -10.02
CA HIS A 254 -0.27 -7.44 -9.75
C HIS A 254 -0.54 -6.60 -11.00
N ILE A 255 -1.37 -5.57 -10.86
CA ILE A 255 -1.66 -4.59 -11.92
C ILE A 255 -1.41 -3.16 -11.45
N ALA A 256 -0.91 -2.34 -12.35
CA ALA A 256 -1.05 -0.90 -12.32
C ALA A 256 -2.32 -0.49 -13.07
N LEU A 257 -2.75 0.77 -12.93
CA LEU A 257 -3.90 1.30 -13.67
C LEU A 257 -3.50 2.57 -14.42
N GLY A 258 -3.85 2.61 -15.70
CA GLY A 258 -3.82 3.85 -16.50
C GLY A 258 -5.19 4.52 -16.45
N VAL A 259 -5.22 5.79 -16.06
CA VAL A 259 -6.45 6.60 -16.08
C VAL A 259 -6.29 7.70 -17.12
N GLU A 260 -7.25 7.84 -18.02
CA GLU A 260 -7.22 8.86 -19.06
C GLU A 260 -8.55 9.62 -19.11
N SER A 261 -8.47 10.95 -19.11
CA SER A 261 -9.63 11.83 -19.27
C SER A 261 -9.22 13.09 -20.04
N ARG A 262 -9.87 13.40 -21.16
CA ARG A 262 -9.61 14.57 -22.02
C ARG A 262 -8.14 14.74 -22.42
N GLY A 263 -7.43 13.63 -22.63
CA GLY A 263 -6.02 13.64 -23.00
C GLY A 263 -5.04 13.81 -21.83
N HIS A 264 -5.53 14.01 -20.60
CA HIS A 264 -4.71 13.94 -19.39
C HIS A 264 -4.56 12.50 -18.96
N LYS A 265 -3.34 12.10 -18.56
CA LYS A 265 -2.98 10.73 -18.20
C LYS A 265 -2.45 10.64 -16.78
N LEU A 266 -2.90 9.64 -16.05
CA LEU A 266 -2.44 9.28 -14.71
C LEU A 266 -2.09 7.80 -14.69
N LEU A 267 -0.98 7.45 -14.08
CA LEU A 267 -0.55 6.08 -13.82
C LEU A 267 -0.59 5.80 -12.31
N ILE A 268 -1.45 4.89 -11.89
CA ILE A 268 -1.51 4.37 -10.51
C ILE A 268 -0.66 3.11 -10.49
N VAL A 269 0.45 3.12 -9.74
CA VAL A 269 1.50 2.12 -9.88
C VAL A 269 1.39 0.93 -8.91
N GLY A 270 0.50 1.01 -7.90
CA GLY A 270 0.44 -0.01 -6.84
C GLY A 270 1.82 -0.26 -6.23
N ASP A 271 2.13 -1.52 -5.97
CA ASP A 271 3.37 -1.95 -5.33
C ASP A 271 4.47 -2.37 -6.31
N ALA A 272 4.24 -2.22 -7.62
CA ALA A 272 5.34 -2.30 -8.57
C ALA A 272 6.37 -1.17 -8.36
N VAL A 273 5.96 -0.04 -7.74
CA VAL A 273 6.81 1.10 -7.37
C VAL A 273 6.44 1.54 -5.95
N VAL A 274 7.23 1.15 -4.96
CA VAL A 274 6.88 1.31 -3.53
C VAL A 274 7.40 2.61 -2.92
N ALA A 275 8.57 3.11 -3.35
CA ALA A 275 9.24 4.24 -2.72
C ALA A 275 9.70 5.29 -3.73
N THR A 276 9.45 6.58 -3.42
CA THR A 276 9.77 7.72 -4.31
C THR A 276 11.27 7.98 -4.49
N HIS A 277 12.13 7.35 -3.70
CA HIS A 277 13.58 7.44 -3.78
C HIS A 277 14.17 6.15 -4.33
N VAL A 278 14.16 5.06 -3.57
CA VAL A 278 14.79 3.80 -4.00
C VAL A 278 14.25 3.33 -5.34
N SER A 279 12.92 3.23 -5.50
CA SER A 279 12.33 2.68 -6.72
C SER A 279 12.57 3.55 -7.97
N PHE A 280 12.86 4.86 -7.80
CA PHE A 280 13.16 5.76 -8.91
C PHE A 280 14.67 5.86 -9.19
N GLU A 281 15.48 6.05 -8.16
CA GLU A 281 16.91 6.23 -8.32
C GLU A 281 17.66 4.91 -8.55
N HIS A 282 17.10 3.81 -8.03
CA HIS A 282 17.62 2.45 -8.13
C HIS A 282 16.54 1.46 -8.54
N PRO A 283 15.93 1.61 -9.71
CA PRO A 283 14.84 0.73 -10.15
C PRO A 283 15.27 -0.73 -10.32
N GLU A 284 16.58 -1.00 -10.37
CA GLU A 284 17.18 -2.33 -10.44
C GLU A 284 17.31 -3.03 -9.07
N TRP A 285 17.23 -2.31 -7.95
CA TRP A 285 17.34 -2.94 -6.65
C TRP A 285 16.14 -3.84 -6.38
N HIS A 286 16.41 -5.00 -5.84
CA HIS A 286 15.36 -5.94 -5.50
C HIS A 286 14.63 -5.51 -4.22
N LEU A 287 13.31 -5.49 -4.28
CA LEU A 287 12.48 -5.40 -3.09
C LEU A 287 12.30 -6.82 -2.53
N PHE A 288 12.54 -7.01 -1.24
CA PHE A 288 12.33 -8.32 -0.63
C PHE A 288 10.88 -8.79 -0.76
N THR A 289 9.95 -7.85 -0.75
CA THR A 289 8.50 -8.09 -0.85
C THR A 289 8.03 -8.54 -2.24
N ASP A 290 8.88 -8.46 -3.27
CA ASP A 290 8.56 -8.97 -4.61
C ASP A 290 8.70 -10.51 -4.62
N ILE A 291 7.61 -11.23 -4.90
CA ILE A 291 7.61 -12.71 -5.01
C ILE A 291 8.53 -13.17 -6.14
N ASP A 292 8.48 -12.49 -7.30
CA ASP A 292 9.46 -12.61 -8.40
C ASP A 292 10.21 -11.29 -8.52
N ARG A 293 11.37 -11.20 -7.87
CA ARG A 293 12.17 -9.96 -7.78
C ARG A 293 12.66 -9.48 -9.13
N GLU A 294 13.04 -10.40 -10.02
CA GLU A 294 13.49 -10.06 -11.38
C GLU A 294 12.33 -9.51 -12.24
N GLU A 295 11.14 -10.11 -12.15
CA GLU A 295 9.97 -9.60 -12.86
C GLU A 295 9.50 -8.27 -12.23
N GLY A 296 9.62 -8.10 -10.90
CA GLY A 296 9.36 -6.85 -10.19
C GLY A 296 10.21 -5.70 -10.75
N VAL A 297 11.51 -5.91 -10.92
CA VAL A 297 12.42 -4.94 -11.56
C VAL A 297 11.97 -4.63 -12.99
N ARG A 298 11.64 -5.65 -13.80
CA ARG A 298 11.16 -5.45 -15.18
C ARG A 298 9.86 -4.65 -15.23
N SER A 299 8.90 -4.96 -14.37
CA SER A 299 7.62 -4.24 -14.27
C SER A 299 7.83 -2.79 -13.85
N ARG A 300 8.64 -2.56 -12.82
CA ARG A 300 8.98 -1.23 -12.31
C ARG A 300 9.59 -0.34 -13.40
N ARG A 301 10.60 -0.85 -14.11
CA ARG A 301 11.23 -0.12 -15.22
C ARG A 301 10.25 0.19 -16.34
N ARG A 302 9.44 -0.79 -16.78
CA ARG A 302 8.41 -0.54 -17.83
C ARG A 302 7.42 0.56 -17.45
N LEU A 303 6.98 0.59 -16.18
CA LEU A 303 6.04 1.61 -15.70
C LEU A 303 6.68 2.99 -15.64
N LEU A 304 7.91 3.07 -15.12
CA LEU A 304 8.65 4.33 -15.02
C LEU A 304 9.07 4.87 -16.38
N ASP A 305 9.55 4.01 -17.32
CA ASP A 305 9.82 4.37 -18.71
C ASP A 305 8.60 4.96 -19.40
N ARG A 306 7.45 4.26 -19.26
CA ARG A 306 6.19 4.75 -19.83
C ARG A 306 5.78 6.09 -19.24
N ALA A 307 5.85 6.23 -17.92
CA ALA A 307 5.46 7.46 -17.25
C ALA A 307 6.36 8.64 -17.64
N ALA A 308 7.67 8.42 -17.74
CA ALA A 308 8.63 9.46 -18.16
C ALA A 308 8.44 9.84 -19.64
N THR A 309 8.31 8.84 -20.54
CA THR A 309 8.14 9.07 -21.98
C THR A 309 6.85 9.79 -22.32
N ASP A 310 5.74 9.40 -21.67
CA ASP A 310 4.40 9.95 -21.92
C ASP A 310 4.10 11.18 -21.04
N GLU A 311 5.04 11.64 -20.23
CA GLU A 311 4.89 12.74 -19.26
C GLU A 311 3.65 12.56 -18.35
N MET A 312 3.41 11.30 -17.91
CA MET A 312 2.23 10.97 -17.11
C MET A 312 2.41 11.41 -15.67
N LEU A 313 1.31 11.86 -15.04
CA LEU A 313 1.23 11.86 -13.58
C LEU A 313 1.35 10.44 -13.04
N ILE A 314 1.99 10.27 -11.90
CA ILE A 314 2.09 9.02 -11.16
C ILE A 314 1.44 9.20 -9.80
N LEU A 315 0.65 8.22 -9.37
CA LEU A 315 0.20 8.03 -8.00
C LEU A 315 0.74 6.69 -7.47
N GLY A 316 1.43 6.74 -6.32
CA GLY A 316 1.88 5.56 -5.60
C GLY A 316 1.10 5.36 -4.30
N PHE A 317 0.75 4.12 -4.02
CA PHE A 317 0.00 3.75 -2.82
C PHE A 317 0.81 3.99 -1.53
N HIS A 318 2.11 3.66 -1.56
CA HIS A 318 3.03 3.78 -0.43
C HIS A 318 3.87 5.06 -0.42
N PHE A 319 3.68 5.95 -1.37
CA PHE A 319 4.43 7.20 -1.45
C PHE A 319 4.06 8.17 -0.33
N PRO A 320 4.97 9.09 0.06
CA PRO A 320 4.62 10.18 0.97
C PRO A 320 3.38 10.93 0.49
N PHE A 321 2.36 11.02 1.34
CA PHE A 321 1.06 11.62 1.01
C PHE A 321 1.19 13.04 0.43
N PRO A 322 0.49 13.39 -0.68
CA PRO A 322 -0.53 12.62 -1.39
C PRO A 322 0.01 11.64 -2.44
N GLY A 323 1.31 11.45 -2.56
CA GLY A 323 1.92 10.46 -3.44
C GLY A 323 1.83 10.78 -4.94
N LEU A 324 1.63 12.06 -5.30
CA LEU A 324 1.41 12.53 -6.66
C LEU A 324 2.66 13.24 -7.23
N GLY A 325 3.08 12.87 -8.44
CA GLY A 325 4.24 13.48 -9.09
C GLY A 325 4.55 12.91 -10.46
N TYR A 326 5.80 13.02 -10.87
CA TYR A 326 6.30 12.62 -12.19
C TYR A 326 7.60 11.83 -12.05
N ALA A 327 7.87 10.96 -13.02
CA ALA A 327 9.19 10.39 -13.25
C ALA A 327 9.94 11.28 -14.25
N LEU A 328 11.13 11.73 -13.87
CA LEU A 328 12.04 12.42 -14.77
C LEU A 328 13.22 11.50 -15.06
N GLU A 329 13.57 11.31 -16.34
CA GLU A 329 14.74 10.53 -16.73
C GLU A 329 16.02 11.12 -16.08
N HIS A 330 16.86 10.26 -15.54
CA HIS A 330 18.11 10.64 -14.89
C HIS A 330 19.19 9.55 -15.07
N GLY A 331 19.98 9.66 -16.13
CA GLY A 331 20.92 8.60 -16.52
C GLY A 331 20.17 7.33 -16.92
N ASP A 332 20.53 6.20 -16.31
CA ASP A 332 19.88 4.89 -16.52
C ASP A 332 18.74 4.64 -15.54
N ALA A 333 18.32 5.67 -14.80
CA ALA A 333 17.31 5.62 -13.76
C ALA A 333 16.36 6.83 -13.87
N TYR A 334 15.64 7.12 -12.78
CA TYR A 334 14.66 8.21 -12.75
C TYR A 334 14.83 9.04 -11.48
N ARG A 335 14.28 10.22 -11.48
CA ARG A 335 14.13 11.05 -10.31
C ARG A 335 12.66 11.37 -10.11
N TRP A 336 12.20 11.17 -8.87
CA TRP A 336 10.87 11.61 -8.47
C TRP A 336 10.78 13.14 -8.44
N HIS A 337 9.75 13.67 -9.07
CA HIS A 337 9.43 15.09 -9.03
C HIS A 337 7.99 15.25 -8.49
N PRO A 338 7.82 15.65 -7.21
CA PRO A 338 6.49 15.86 -6.64
C PRO A 338 5.68 16.85 -7.46
N ALA A 339 4.41 16.55 -7.69
CA ALA A 339 3.50 17.48 -8.35
C ALA A 339 3.27 18.72 -7.48
N GLY A 340 3.17 19.89 -8.12
CA GLY A 340 2.80 21.11 -7.42
C GLY A 340 1.34 21.08 -6.95
N TRP A 341 0.98 21.98 -6.03
CA TRP A 341 -0.36 22.02 -5.41
C TRP A 341 -1.51 22.18 -6.41
N ASN A 342 -1.28 22.75 -7.61
CA ASN A 342 -2.29 23.04 -8.63
C ASN A 342 -1.87 22.46 -9.99
N VAL A 343 -1.64 21.17 -10.08
CA VAL A 343 -1.06 20.55 -11.28
C VAL A 343 -2.01 20.48 -12.46
N LEU A 344 -3.32 20.48 -12.22
CA LEU A 344 -4.34 20.24 -13.25
C LEU A 344 -5.60 21.13 -13.01
N SER A 345 -5.39 22.41 -12.80
CA SER A 345 -6.52 23.39 -12.74
C SER A 345 -6.95 23.84 -14.12
#